data_315fdaca6ad8f5e2554c963600054e00
#
_entry.id   315fdaca6ad8f5e2554c963600054e00
#
_cell.length_a   1.000
_cell.length_b   1.000
_cell.length_c   1.000
_cell.angle_alpha   90.00
_cell.angle_beta   90.00
_cell.angle_gamma   90.00
#
_symmetry.space_group_name_H-M   'P 1'
#
loop_
_entity.id
_entity.type
_entity.pdbx_description
1 polymer ?
#
loop_
_entity_poly.entity_id
_entity_poly.type
_entity_poly.pdbx_seq_one_letter_code
_entity_poly.pdbx_strand_id
1 'polypeptide(L)'
;MARQKGIIKLKGTIGDITFYKTSQDGHLAREKGGIEKSRIESDPAFQRTRENGAEFGRAGKAGKMLRTALRGLLINSADGRMVGRLTQQMVKVIQADAVNERGLRNVIDGEAELLLGFEFNIRGKLGTTLYAPF
;
A
#
# COMPACT_ATOMS: atom_id res chain seq x y z
N MET A 1 -19.31 9.38 8.62
CA MET A 1 -18.34 10.51 8.65
C MET A 1 -19.10 11.82 8.64
N ALA A 2 -18.72 12.77 9.47
CA ALA A 2 -19.35 14.09 9.53
C ALA A 2 -18.36 15.17 9.03
N ARG A 3 -18.86 16.17 8.29
CA ARG A 3 -18.06 17.33 7.86
C ARG A 3 -18.06 18.42 8.94
N GLN A 4 -16.90 18.98 9.23
CA GLN A 4 -16.79 20.12 10.14
C GLN A 4 -17.17 21.40 9.39
N LYS A 5 -18.37 21.93 9.67
CA LYS A 5 -18.88 23.17 9.04
C LYS A 5 -18.51 24.45 9.81
N GLY A 6 -18.11 24.35 11.07
CA GLY A 6 -17.75 25.50 11.91
C GLY A 6 -16.54 26.30 11.40
N ILE A 7 -16.36 27.50 11.91
CA ILE A 7 -15.22 28.39 11.60
C ILE A 7 -13.92 27.78 12.11
N ILE A 8 -13.95 27.16 13.28
CA ILE A 8 -12.79 26.48 13.87
C ILE A 8 -12.75 25.06 13.35
N LYS A 9 -11.62 24.69 12.74
CA LYS A 9 -11.35 23.33 12.26
C LYS A 9 -10.43 22.61 13.23
N LEU A 10 -10.92 21.52 13.79
CA LEU A 10 -10.17 20.67 14.70
C LEU A 10 -9.36 19.64 13.90
N LYS A 11 -8.23 19.23 14.48
CA LYS A 11 -7.40 18.12 13.99
C LYS A 11 -6.83 17.35 15.18
N GLY A 12 -6.94 16.03 15.14
CA GLY A 12 -6.51 15.17 16.26
C GLY A 12 -7.68 14.37 16.82
N THR A 13 -7.51 13.79 18.00
CA THR A 13 -8.54 12.96 18.65
C THR A 13 -8.93 13.59 19.98
N ILE A 14 -10.22 13.71 20.21
CA ILE A 14 -10.81 14.18 21.47
C ILE A 14 -11.82 13.11 21.90
N GLY A 15 -11.53 12.41 23.01
CA GLY A 15 -12.35 11.28 23.46
C GLY A 15 -12.49 10.23 22.35
N ASP A 16 -13.72 9.92 21.97
CA ASP A 16 -14.04 8.92 20.94
C ASP A 16 -14.18 9.52 19.53
N ILE A 17 -13.89 10.80 19.35
CA ILE A 17 -14.03 11.47 18.06
C ILE A 17 -12.64 11.82 17.52
N THR A 18 -12.38 11.39 16.28
CA THR A 18 -11.16 11.75 15.53
C THR A 18 -11.51 12.77 14.44
N PHE A 19 -10.79 13.88 14.46
CA PHE A 19 -10.86 14.96 13.48
C PHE A 19 -9.67 14.88 12.52
N TYR A 20 -9.92 14.90 11.23
CA TYR A 20 -8.87 14.79 10.21
C TYR A 20 -9.23 15.59 8.96
N LYS A 21 -8.24 15.81 8.09
CA LYS A 21 -8.40 16.51 6.82
C LYS A 21 -8.06 15.58 5.67
N THR A 22 -8.91 15.54 4.67
CA THR A 22 -8.61 14.90 3.38
C THR A 22 -8.43 15.97 2.31
N SER A 23 -7.73 15.61 1.24
CA SER A 23 -7.55 16.50 0.08
C SER A 23 -8.84 16.71 -0.72
N GLN A 24 -9.75 15.73 -0.69
CA GLN A 24 -10.98 15.75 -1.47
C GLN A 24 -12.17 16.36 -0.71
N ASP A 25 -12.35 15.94 0.55
CA ASP A 25 -13.55 16.28 1.33
C ASP A 25 -13.32 17.36 2.40
N GLY A 26 -12.07 17.82 2.56
CA GLY A 26 -11.73 18.83 3.54
C GLY A 26 -11.69 18.29 4.98
N HIS A 27 -12.22 19.04 5.93
CA HIS A 27 -12.20 18.70 7.36
C HIS A 27 -13.36 17.81 7.76
N LEU A 28 -13.04 16.63 8.28
CA LEU A 28 -13.97 15.58 8.64
C LEU A 28 -13.84 15.21 10.13
N ALA A 29 -14.90 14.62 10.67
CA ALA A 29 -14.93 13.98 11.97
C ALA A 29 -15.49 12.57 11.83
N ARG A 30 -14.93 11.63 12.57
CA ARG A 30 -15.48 10.28 12.69
C ARG A 30 -15.38 9.80 14.13
N GLU A 31 -16.31 8.97 14.52
CA GLU A 31 -16.16 8.22 15.75
C GLU A 31 -14.94 7.29 15.67
N LYS A 32 -14.19 7.21 16.76
CA LYS A 32 -13.09 6.26 16.90
C LYS A 32 -13.70 4.86 17.01
N GLY A 33 -13.95 4.27 15.85
CA GLY A 33 -14.40 2.90 15.76
C GLY A 33 -13.26 1.97 15.47
N GLY A 34 -13.48 0.69 15.68
CA GLY A 34 -12.56 -0.37 15.32
C GLY A 34 -12.27 -1.31 16.47
N ILE A 35 -11.56 -2.37 16.13
CA ILE A 35 -11.14 -3.38 17.07
C ILE A 35 -9.85 -2.92 17.71
N GLU A 36 -9.72 -3.06 19.03
CA GLU A 36 -8.48 -2.74 19.72
C GLU A 36 -7.31 -3.53 19.17
N LYS A 37 -6.15 -2.87 19.09
CA LYS A 37 -4.92 -3.48 18.58
C LYS A 37 -4.54 -4.74 19.35
N SER A 38 -4.67 -4.70 20.68
CA SER A 38 -4.43 -5.85 21.57
C SER A 38 -5.24 -7.07 21.17
N ARG A 39 -6.52 -6.87 20.83
CA ARG A 39 -7.40 -7.94 20.36
C ARG A 39 -6.98 -8.50 19.01
N ILE A 40 -6.57 -7.63 18.08
CA ILE A 40 -6.06 -8.09 16.78
C ILE A 40 -4.79 -8.93 16.96
N GLU A 41 -3.95 -8.59 17.94
CA GLU A 41 -2.68 -9.28 18.20
C GLU A 41 -2.86 -10.63 18.89
N SER A 42 -3.83 -10.78 19.79
CA SER A 42 -3.98 -11.96 20.66
C SER A 42 -5.11 -12.90 20.27
N ASP A 43 -6.21 -12.40 19.71
CA ASP A 43 -7.40 -13.20 19.41
C ASP A 43 -7.18 -14.12 18.19
N PRO A 44 -7.38 -15.44 18.31
CA PRO A 44 -7.26 -16.39 17.18
C PRO A 44 -8.12 -16.04 15.96
N ALA A 45 -9.27 -15.41 16.17
CA ALA A 45 -10.16 -14.98 15.08
C ALA A 45 -9.48 -14.01 14.10
N PHE A 46 -8.43 -13.27 14.54
CA PHE A 46 -7.67 -12.34 13.72
C PHE A 46 -6.37 -12.92 13.15
N GLN A 47 -6.15 -14.24 13.23
CA GLN A 47 -4.95 -14.86 12.66
C GLN A 47 -4.77 -14.50 11.17
N ARG A 48 -5.82 -14.64 10.36
CA ARG A 48 -5.78 -14.27 8.93
C ARG A 48 -5.45 -12.80 8.68
N THR A 49 -5.93 -11.92 9.55
CA THR A 49 -5.63 -10.48 9.48
C THR A 49 -4.15 -10.21 9.74
N ARG A 50 -3.55 -10.90 10.73
CA ARG A 50 -2.13 -10.80 11.03
C ARG A 50 -1.26 -11.34 9.89
N GLU A 51 -1.60 -12.52 9.36
CA GLU A 51 -0.91 -13.12 8.21
C GLU A 51 -0.92 -12.18 7.00
N ASN A 52 -2.10 -11.69 6.62
CA ASN A 52 -2.23 -10.73 5.51
C ASN A 52 -1.46 -9.42 5.77
N GLY A 53 -1.51 -8.91 6.99
CA GLY A 53 -0.77 -7.72 7.38
C GLY A 53 0.74 -7.90 7.30
N ALA A 54 1.25 -9.08 7.68
CA ALA A 54 2.67 -9.42 7.60
C ALA A 54 3.14 -9.49 6.14
N GLU A 55 2.39 -10.18 5.26
CA GLU A 55 2.69 -10.28 3.83
C GLU A 55 2.63 -8.91 3.14
N PHE A 56 1.59 -8.12 3.44
CA PHE A 56 1.46 -6.76 2.91
C PHE A 56 2.62 -5.87 3.34
N GLY A 57 3.07 -5.99 4.59
CA GLY A 57 4.23 -5.26 5.10
C GLY A 57 5.52 -5.64 4.35
N ARG A 58 5.73 -6.93 4.04
CA ARG A 58 6.88 -7.40 3.23
C ARG A 58 6.79 -6.88 1.80
N ALA A 59 5.60 -6.93 1.18
CA ALA A 59 5.36 -6.38 -0.14
C ALA A 59 5.70 -4.88 -0.21
N GLY A 60 5.29 -4.11 0.79
CA GLY A 60 5.61 -2.69 0.89
C GLY A 60 7.11 -2.41 1.01
N LYS A 61 7.83 -3.22 1.82
CA LYS A 61 9.29 -3.13 1.95
C LYS A 61 10.01 -3.49 0.64
N ALA A 62 9.59 -4.55 -0.04
CA ALA A 62 10.15 -4.96 -1.33
C ALA A 62 9.92 -3.89 -2.41
N GLY A 63 8.71 -3.35 -2.51
CA GLY A 63 8.40 -2.25 -3.41
C GLY A 63 9.20 -0.97 -3.09
N LYS A 64 9.46 -0.68 -1.81
CA LYS A 64 10.34 0.42 -1.41
C LYS A 64 11.77 0.18 -1.86
N MET A 65 12.30 -1.03 -1.66
CA MET A 65 13.65 -1.40 -2.08
C MET A 65 13.84 -1.21 -3.59
N LEU A 66 12.92 -1.73 -4.40
CA LEU A 66 12.94 -1.58 -5.86
C LEU A 66 12.91 -0.10 -6.27
N ARG A 67 12.01 0.69 -5.70
CA ARG A 67 11.94 2.14 -5.97
C ARG A 67 13.20 2.89 -5.57
N THR A 68 13.86 2.46 -4.50
CA THR A 68 15.12 3.06 -4.04
C THR A 68 16.25 2.73 -5.02
N ALA A 69 16.31 1.50 -5.50
CA ALA A 69 17.31 1.08 -6.50
C ALA A 69 17.12 1.83 -7.84
N LEU A 70 15.88 2.06 -8.25
CA LEU A 70 15.54 2.73 -9.51
C LEU A 70 15.28 4.23 -9.34
N ARG A 71 15.63 4.83 -8.21
CA ARG A 71 15.27 6.22 -7.87
C ARG A 71 15.64 7.23 -8.95
N GLY A 72 16.84 7.13 -9.53
CA GLY A 72 17.31 8.05 -10.55
C GLY A 72 16.43 8.07 -11.80
N LEU A 73 15.86 6.92 -12.16
CA LEU A 73 14.95 6.77 -13.30
C LEU A 73 13.53 7.21 -12.97
N LEU A 74 13.08 6.96 -11.74
CA LEU A 74 11.68 7.14 -11.33
C LEU A 74 11.34 8.57 -10.93
N ILE A 75 12.33 9.38 -10.56
CA ILE A 75 12.09 10.72 -10.00
C ILE A 75 11.29 11.64 -10.95
N ASN A 76 11.50 11.50 -12.26
CA ASN A 76 10.82 12.31 -13.28
C ASN A 76 9.83 11.52 -14.14
N SER A 77 9.79 10.19 -14.02
CA SER A 77 9.01 9.33 -14.93
C SER A 77 7.83 8.63 -14.26
N ALA A 78 7.85 8.45 -12.94
CA ALA A 78 6.80 7.74 -12.23
C ALA A 78 5.53 8.57 -12.05
N ASP A 79 4.37 7.94 -12.15
CA ASP A 79 3.10 8.59 -11.81
C ASP A 79 2.76 8.51 -10.30
N GLY A 80 1.86 9.39 -9.83
CA GLY A 80 1.51 9.49 -8.41
C GLY A 80 0.81 8.26 -7.80
N ARG A 81 0.34 7.31 -8.62
CA ARG A 81 -0.30 6.06 -8.17
C ARG A 81 0.61 4.83 -8.32
N MET A 82 1.80 4.99 -8.85
CA MET A 82 2.76 3.92 -9.09
C MET A 82 3.05 3.10 -7.83
N VAL A 83 3.24 3.77 -6.69
CA VAL A 83 3.55 3.10 -5.41
C VAL A 83 2.47 2.09 -5.01
N GLY A 84 1.19 2.47 -5.13
CA GLY A 84 0.07 1.58 -4.81
C GLY A 84 0.00 0.36 -5.74
N ARG A 85 0.17 0.59 -7.04
CA ARG A 85 0.19 -0.49 -8.03
C ARG A 85 1.36 -1.45 -7.83
N LEU A 86 2.55 -0.90 -7.55
CA LEU A 86 3.73 -1.71 -7.28
C LEU A 86 3.55 -2.57 -6.03
N THR A 87 3.02 -2.00 -4.94
CA THR A 87 2.73 -2.76 -3.74
C THR A 87 1.72 -3.88 -4.00
N GLN A 88 0.66 -3.60 -4.78
CA GLN A 88 -0.31 -4.61 -5.18
C GLN A 88 0.34 -5.75 -5.99
N GLN A 89 1.24 -5.42 -6.91
CA GLN A 89 1.95 -6.44 -7.69
C GLN A 89 2.92 -7.24 -6.82
N MET A 90 3.63 -6.60 -5.89
CA MET A 90 4.49 -7.30 -4.93
C MET A 90 3.71 -8.25 -4.01
N VAL A 91 2.47 -7.91 -3.66
CA VAL A 91 1.59 -8.84 -2.91
C VAL A 91 1.32 -10.10 -3.74
N LYS A 92 1.07 -9.97 -5.04
CA LYS A 92 0.88 -11.15 -5.93
C LYS A 92 2.13 -12.00 -6.01
N VAL A 93 3.31 -11.38 -6.11
CA VAL A 93 4.60 -12.08 -6.09
C VAL A 93 4.75 -12.92 -4.82
N ILE A 94 4.48 -12.32 -3.65
CA ILE A 94 4.52 -13.03 -2.36
C ILE A 94 3.47 -14.14 -2.28
N GLN A 95 2.28 -13.92 -2.80
CA GLN A 95 1.21 -14.92 -2.79
C GLN A 95 1.51 -16.13 -3.66
N ALA A 96 2.37 -16.00 -4.64
CA ALA A 96 2.85 -17.09 -5.50
C ALA A 96 3.92 -17.96 -4.83
N ASP A 97 4.46 -17.56 -3.68
CA ASP A 97 5.37 -18.38 -2.88
C ASP A 97 4.66 -19.67 -2.42
N ALA A 98 5.13 -20.79 -2.94
CA ALA A 98 4.62 -22.13 -2.63
C ALA A 98 5.48 -22.87 -1.57
N VAL A 99 6.58 -22.27 -1.13
CA VAL A 99 7.54 -22.87 -0.18
C VAL A 99 7.16 -22.57 1.26
N ASN A 100 6.76 -21.32 1.52
CA ASN A 100 6.47 -20.84 2.86
C ASN A 100 4.96 -20.85 3.16
N GLU A 101 4.66 -21.07 4.43
CA GLU A 101 3.28 -20.98 4.91
C GLU A 101 2.74 -19.54 4.84
N ARG A 102 1.43 -19.43 4.75
CA ARG A 102 0.75 -18.14 4.76
C ARG A 102 1.12 -17.30 5.98
N GLY A 103 1.42 -16.04 5.76
CA GLY A 103 1.93 -15.11 6.78
C GLY A 103 3.46 -15.09 6.86
N LEU A 104 4.14 -16.13 6.37
CA LEU A 104 5.62 -16.22 6.30
C LEU A 104 6.14 -16.07 4.87
N ARG A 105 5.26 -16.10 3.87
CA ARG A 105 5.62 -15.95 2.45
C ARG A 105 6.42 -14.67 2.21
N ASN A 106 7.34 -14.75 1.26
CA ASN A 106 8.28 -13.66 0.97
C ASN A 106 8.46 -13.48 -0.55
N VAL A 107 9.24 -12.48 -0.95
CA VAL A 107 9.47 -12.13 -2.37
C VAL A 107 10.54 -13.02 -2.98
N ILE A 108 11.47 -13.55 -2.19
CA ILE A 108 12.61 -14.33 -2.68
C ILE A 108 12.13 -15.68 -3.22
N ASP A 109 11.23 -16.32 -2.48
CA ASP A 109 10.63 -17.61 -2.84
C ASP A 109 9.35 -17.44 -3.66
N GLY A 110 8.93 -16.20 -3.90
CA GLY A 110 7.79 -15.84 -4.74
C GLY A 110 8.13 -15.78 -6.22
N GLU A 111 7.15 -15.43 -7.05
CA GLU A 111 7.26 -15.40 -8.50
C GLU A 111 7.56 -13.97 -8.99
N ALA A 112 8.84 -13.61 -9.08
CA ALA A 112 9.28 -12.27 -9.48
C ALA A 112 8.91 -11.94 -10.95
N GLU A 113 8.71 -12.94 -11.82
CA GLU A 113 8.31 -12.75 -13.21
C GLU A 113 6.94 -12.06 -13.36
N LEU A 114 6.13 -12.11 -12.30
CA LEU A 114 4.88 -11.35 -12.26
C LEU A 114 5.07 -9.82 -12.33
N LEU A 115 6.31 -9.34 -12.15
CA LEU A 115 6.66 -7.91 -12.34
C LEU A 115 6.93 -7.56 -13.80
N LEU A 116 7.07 -8.54 -14.69
CA LEU A 116 7.27 -8.27 -16.11
C LEU A 116 6.12 -7.44 -16.68
N GLY A 117 6.48 -6.44 -17.46
CA GLY A 117 5.50 -5.51 -18.02
C GLY A 117 4.91 -4.50 -17.04
N PHE A 118 5.46 -4.38 -15.82
CA PHE A 118 4.99 -3.37 -14.89
C PHE A 118 5.31 -1.95 -15.38
N GLU A 119 4.28 -1.15 -15.58
CA GLU A 119 4.41 0.24 -16.02
C GLU A 119 4.52 1.21 -14.83
N PHE A 120 5.65 1.89 -14.72
CA PHE A 120 5.88 2.90 -13.69
C PHE A 120 5.10 4.19 -13.95
N ASN A 121 4.68 4.41 -15.20
CA ASN A 121 3.80 5.51 -15.59
C ASN A 121 2.77 5.03 -16.61
N ILE A 122 1.51 4.95 -16.19
CA ILE A 122 0.41 4.49 -17.08
C ILE A 122 0.15 5.49 -18.21
N ARG A 123 0.43 6.78 -18.01
CA ARG A 123 0.21 7.83 -19.03
C ARG A 123 1.32 7.88 -20.06
N GLY A 124 2.51 7.42 -19.72
CA GLY A 124 3.66 7.32 -20.63
C GLY A 124 4.21 5.90 -20.60
N LYS A 125 3.46 4.97 -21.17
CA LYS A 125 3.87 3.56 -21.25
C LYS A 125 5.13 3.43 -22.10
N LEU A 126 6.07 2.58 -21.66
CA LEU A 126 7.35 2.42 -22.32
C LEU A 126 7.18 1.99 -23.78
N GLY A 127 6.33 1.02 -24.05
CA GLY A 127 6.08 0.52 -25.41
C GLY A 127 5.44 1.51 -26.38
N THR A 128 4.81 2.59 -25.86
CA THR A 128 4.26 3.67 -26.70
C THR A 128 5.19 4.88 -26.82
N THR A 129 6.18 4.98 -25.93
CA THR A 129 7.10 6.11 -25.87
C THR A 129 8.42 5.80 -26.60
N LEU A 130 8.88 4.55 -26.51
CA LEU A 130 10.05 4.08 -27.25
C LEU A 130 9.60 3.38 -28.53
N TYR A 131 10.08 3.89 -29.66
CA TYR A 131 9.82 3.31 -31.00
C TYR A 131 10.84 2.24 -31.39
N ALA A 132 11.82 1.94 -30.56
CA ALA A 132 12.80 0.90 -30.77
C ALA A 132 12.41 -0.38 -30.01
N PRO A 133 12.64 -1.58 -30.58
CA PRO A 133 12.49 -2.83 -29.84
C PRO A 133 13.52 -2.89 -28.71
N PHE A 134 13.09 -3.37 -27.55
CA PHE A 134 13.90 -3.49 -26.33
C PHE A 134 13.67 -4.86 -25.69
#